data_88eac11de1dc1bcd917052eafba87245
#
_entry.id   88eac11de1dc1bcd917052eafba87245
#
_cell.length_a   1.000
_cell.length_b   1.000
_cell.length_c   1.000
_cell.angle_alpha   90.00
_cell.angle_beta   90.00
_cell.angle_gamma   90.00
#
_symmetry.space_group_name_H-M   'P 1'
#
loop_
_entity.id
_entity.type
_entity.pdbx_description
1 polymer ?
#
loop_
_entity_poly.entity_id
_entity_poly.type
_entity_poly.pdbx_seq_one_letter_code
_entity_poly.pdbx_strand_id
1 'polypeptide(L)'
;MDRIEQINTYYTCKETLERRMVMKGRKSGFRSETKEAYQEWRTGLKQTLSDLIGLQNMTPCPLRAETLEKVVIEDGITREKVIIEVEEDVWMPVYILIPEKVNEVPIPCFMAAPGHLGAGKYSVAGRREIPAVRDAIERFHYDYGLQMAKLGYVTFCPDCRGFGERREAALQQDTENAFLNSTCFHLAHMAEPLGQTVIGMCTWDLMRLIDYIQARGEWKCEKVGCLGFSGGGMQTLWAGAMDDRIGISIISGYMYGYRDSLLTLNGNCSCNYVPGLWMHADMGDIAALHAPAPMLIQSCREDDLAGHSGLQNVIEQLEIIRSAYRLQGLEDRIVHDVRPGGHCFHPECLAPFLAHAQKVYEGEL
;
A
#
# COMPACT_ATOMS: atom_id res chain seq x y z
N MET A 1 -27.50 -21.99 36.33
CA MET A 1 -27.03 -21.80 34.96
C MET A 1 -28.26 -21.76 34.08
N ASP A 2 -28.62 -20.58 33.62
CA ASP A 2 -29.73 -20.42 32.70
C ASP A 2 -29.38 -21.17 31.42
N ARG A 3 -30.24 -22.12 31.05
CA ARG A 3 -30.08 -22.86 29.79
C ARG A 3 -30.36 -21.88 28.65
N ILE A 4 -29.31 -21.46 27.92
CA ILE A 4 -29.52 -20.76 26.66
C ILE A 4 -30.28 -21.73 25.74
N GLU A 5 -31.42 -21.30 25.22
CA GLU A 5 -32.22 -22.07 24.29
C GLU A 5 -31.35 -22.47 23.09
N GLN A 6 -31.32 -23.75 22.75
CA GLN A 6 -30.43 -24.23 21.70
C GLN A 6 -31.00 -23.85 20.32
N ILE A 7 -30.34 -22.90 19.65
CA ILE A 7 -30.70 -22.49 18.29
C ILE A 7 -30.25 -23.56 17.32
N ASN A 8 -31.15 -24.24 16.68
CA ASN A 8 -30.89 -25.34 15.74
C ASN A 8 -31.00 -24.93 14.27
N THR A 9 -31.51 -23.72 13.99
CA THR A 9 -31.70 -23.21 12.63
C THR A 9 -31.27 -21.75 12.57
N TYR A 10 -30.42 -21.44 11.60
CA TYR A 10 -29.93 -20.08 11.35
C TYR A 10 -30.44 -19.61 9.98
N TYR A 11 -31.01 -18.42 9.94
CA TYR A 11 -31.47 -17.73 8.74
C TYR A 11 -30.41 -16.74 8.30
N THR A 12 -29.50 -17.19 7.45
CA THR A 12 -28.28 -16.42 7.09
C THR A 12 -28.41 -15.82 5.69
N CYS A 13 -27.61 -14.79 5.40
CA CYS A 13 -27.57 -14.09 4.10
C CYS A 13 -26.29 -14.34 3.29
N LYS A 14 -25.30 -15.08 3.83
CA LYS A 14 -24.00 -15.32 3.19
C LYS A 14 -24.14 -15.78 1.75
N GLU A 15 -24.85 -16.87 1.52
CA GLU A 15 -25.04 -17.45 0.18
C GLU A 15 -25.73 -16.47 -0.80
N THR A 16 -26.62 -15.64 -0.31
CA THR A 16 -27.27 -14.61 -1.14
C THR A 16 -26.31 -13.53 -1.54
N LEU A 17 -25.44 -13.09 -0.64
CA LEU A 17 -24.37 -12.13 -0.94
C LEU A 17 -23.38 -12.71 -1.91
N GLU A 18 -22.95 -13.95 -1.73
CA GLU A 18 -22.03 -14.65 -2.65
C GLU A 18 -22.61 -14.75 -4.08
N ARG A 19 -23.87 -15.12 -4.23
CA ARG A 19 -24.53 -15.09 -5.54
C ARG A 19 -24.57 -13.70 -6.15
N ARG A 20 -24.84 -12.66 -5.35
CA ARG A 20 -24.82 -11.25 -5.83
C ARG A 20 -23.42 -10.82 -6.24
N MET A 21 -22.37 -11.23 -5.53
CA MET A 21 -20.98 -10.97 -5.92
C MET A 21 -20.64 -11.55 -7.30
N VAL A 22 -21.06 -12.80 -7.57
CA VAL A 22 -20.88 -13.42 -8.88
C VAL A 22 -21.63 -12.67 -9.99
N MET A 23 -22.89 -12.28 -9.73
CA MET A 23 -23.74 -11.63 -10.73
C MET A 23 -23.35 -10.18 -11.03
N LYS A 24 -22.81 -9.47 -10.06
CA LYS A 24 -22.60 -8.00 -10.13
C LYS A 24 -21.14 -7.59 -10.14
N GLY A 25 -20.21 -8.51 -9.90
CA GLY A 25 -18.79 -8.18 -9.75
C GLY A 25 -18.10 -7.79 -11.05
N ARG A 26 -17.06 -6.95 -10.91
CA ARG A 26 -16.08 -6.60 -11.93
C ARG A 26 -16.66 -6.16 -13.28
N LYS A 27 -17.67 -5.32 -13.28
CA LYS A 27 -18.28 -4.81 -14.52
C LYS A 27 -17.31 -3.96 -15.36
N SER A 28 -16.39 -3.27 -14.71
CA SER A 28 -15.33 -2.46 -15.31
C SER A 28 -13.97 -3.19 -15.29
N GLY A 29 -13.95 -4.51 -15.09
CA GLY A 29 -12.72 -5.31 -15.11
C GLY A 29 -12.02 -5.24 -16.47
N PHE A 30 -10.70 -5.38 -16.46
CA PHE A 30 -9.86 -5.30 -17.65
C PHE A 30 -10.26 -6.36 -18.70
N ARG A 31 -10.54 -5.90 -19.94
CA ARG A 31 -10.91 -6.72 -21.10
C ARG A 31 -10.49 -6.07 -22.41
N SER A 32 -9.62 -5.06 -22.38
CA SER A 32 -9.20 -4.34 -23.58
C SER A 32 -8.33 -5.23 -24.49
N GLU A 33 -8.55 -5.13 -25.80
CA GLU A 33 -7.81 -5.88 -26.82
C GLU A 33 -6.89 -4.98 -27.65
N THR A 34 -7.01 -3.65 -27.51
CA THR A 34 -6.15 -2.67 -28.20
C THR A 34 -5.59 -1.65 -27.21
N LYS A 35 -4.49 -0.98 -27.58
CA LYS A 35 -3.86 0.06 -26.74
C LYS A 35 -4.80 1.25 -26.52
N GLU A 36 -5.57 1.62 -27.52
CA GLU A 36 -6.55 2.70 -27.45
C GLU A 36 -7.68 2.36 -26.47
N ALA A 37 -8.25 1.14 -26.58
CA ALA A 37 -9.26 0.64 -25.65
C ALA A 37 -8.72 0.53 -24.21
N TYR A 38 -7.43 0.21 -24.05
CA TYR A 38 -6.78 0.24 -22.73
C TYR A 38 -6.77 1.67 -22.14
N GLN A 39 -6.42 2.69 -22.93
CA GLN A 39 -6.38 4.07 -22.43
C GLN A 39 -7.77 4.59 -22.02
N GLU A 40 -8.79 4.26 -22.80
CA GLU A 40 -10.18 4.58 -22.47
C GLU A 40 -10.62 3.87 -21.17
N TRP A 41 -10.37 2.58 -21.08
CA TRP A 41 -10.65 1.78 -19.89
C TRP A 41 -9.92 2.32 -18.66
N ARG A 42 -8.61 2.59 -18.78
CA ARG A 42 -7.76 3.12 -17.72
C ARG A 42 -8.32 4.44 -17.19
N THR A 43 -8.65 5.37 -18.08
CA THR A 43 -9.20 6.67 -17.71
C THR A 43 -10.54 6.52 -16.99
N GLY A 44 -11.44 5.72 -17.54
CA GLY A 44 -12.78 5.50 -16.97
C GLY A 44 -12.74 4.78 -15.62
N LEU A 45 -11.90 3.73 -15.48
CA LEU A 45 -11.76 3.02 -14.22
C LEU A 45 -11.08 3.90 -13.16
N LYS A 46 -10.01 4.62 -13.51
CA LYS A 46 -9.31 5.53 -12.60
C LYS A 46 -10.24 6.59 -12.03
N GLN A 47 -11.12 7.19 -12.85
CA GLN A 47 -12.14 8.12 -12.38
C GLN A 47 -13.13 7.45 -11.42
N THR A 48 -13.67 6.29 -11.81
CA THR A 48 -14.60 5.53 -10.96
C THR A 48 -14.00 5.19 -9.61
N LEU A 49 -12.75 4.72 -9.58
CA LEU A 49 -12.05 4.38 -8.35
C LEU A 49 -11.76 5.62 -7.50
N SER A 50 -11.36 6.73 -8.11
CA SER A 50 -11.17 8.03 -7.43
C SER A 50 -12.44 8.45 -6.69
N ASP A 51 -13.60 8.34 -7.35
CA ASP A 51 -14.89 8.67 -6.77
C ASP A 51 -15.26 7.73 -5.61
N LEU A 52 -15.04 6.41 -5.78
CA LEU A 52 -15.35 5.41 -4.77
C LEU A 52 -14.50 5.54 -3.50
N ILE A 53 -13.22 5.86 -3.64
CA ILE A 53 -12.35 6.05 -2.46
C ILE A 53 -12.48 7.45 -1.84
N GLY A 54 -13.22 8.36 -2.49
CA GLY A 54 -13.57 9.68 -1.96
C GLY A 54 -12.46 10.72 -2.07
N LEU A 55 -11.57 10.66 -3.09
CA LEU A 55 -10.50 11.65 -3.26
C LEU A 55 -11.05 13.08 -3.43
N GLN A 56 -12.20 13.25 -4.08
CA GLN A 56 -12.88 14.54 -4.24
C GLN A 56 -13.38 15.16 -2.94
N ASN A 57 -13.44 14.37 -1.86
CA ASN A 57 -13.90 14.82 -0.53
C ASN A 57 -12.72 15.19 0.39
N MET A 58 -11.48 15.11 -0.10
CA MET A 58 -10.30 15.57 0.63
C MET A 58 -10.18 17.10 0.57
N THR A 59 -9.68 17.72 1.62
CA THR A 59 -9.54 19.18 1.72
C THR A 59 -8.13 19.62 1.36
N PRO A 60 -7.88 20.11 0.14
CA PRO A 60 -6.54 20.54 -0.27
C PRO A 60 -6.08 21.75 0.55
N CYS A 61 -4.78 21.76 0.89
CA CYS A 61 -4.11 22.85 1.59
C CYS A 61 -2.79 23.22 0.93
N PRO A 62 -2.23 24.40 1.16
CA PRO A 62 -0.86 24.73 0.78
C PRO A 62 0.12 23.72 1.40
N LEU A 63 1.19 23.41 0.68
CA LEU A 63 2.23 22.53 1.22
C LEU A 63 2.97 23.24 2.36
N ARG A 64 2.79 22.72 3.59
CA ARG A 64 3.53 23.16 4.79
C ARG A 64 4.24 21.95 5.37
N ALA A 65 5.51 22.14 5.76
CA ALA A 65 6.29 21.09 6.41
C ALA A 65 7.27 21.67 7.40
N GLU A 66 7.56 20.93 8.46
CA GLU A 66 8.50 21.30 9.50
C GLU A 66 9.42 20.13 9.83
N THR A 67 10.73 20.37 9.88
CA THR A 67 11.71 19.39 10.33
C THR A 67 11.88 19.49 11.85
N LEU A 68 11.53 18.42 12.56
CA LEU A 68 11.55 18.35 14.01
C LEU A 68 12.84 17.77 14.57
N GLU A 69 13.49 16.86 13.84
CA GLU A 69 14.69 16.15 14.28
C GLU A 69 15.56 15.79 13.08
N LYS A 70 16.87 15.82 13.30
CA LYS A 70 17.87 15.32 12.35
C LYS A 70 19.01 14.65 13.10
N VAL A 71 19.22 13.35 12.85
CA VAL A 71 20.25 12.54 13.53
C VAL A 71 20.92 11.61 12.55
N VAL A 72 22.20 11.34 12.76
CA VAL A 72 22.91 10.27 12.05
C VAL A 72 22.70 8.97 12.83
N ILE A 73 22.29 7.93 12.11
CA ILE A 73 22.04 6.58 12.63
C ILE A 73 23.08 5.59 12.08
N GLU A 74 22.80 4.29 12.14
CA GLU A 74 23.73 3.26 11.63
C GLU A 74 24.07 3.47 10.13
N ASP A 75 25.20 2.95 9.70
CA ASP A 75 25.67 2.98 8.31
C ASP A 75 25.78 4.40 7.70
N GLY A 76 25.96 5.44 8.54
CA GLY A 76 26.07 6.83 8.10
C GLY A 76 24.77 7.43 7.55
N ILE A 77 23.63 6.71 7.70
CA ILE A 77 22.33 7.19 7.25
C ILE A 77 21.88 8.36 8.14
N THR A 78 21.45 9.44 7.53
CA THR A 78 20.78 10.53 8.24
C THR A 78 19.29 10.25 8.31
N ARG A 79 18.72 10.24 9.53
CA ARG A 79 17.27 10.20 9.73
C ARG A 79 16.78 11.59 10.09
N GLU A 80 15.88 12.13 9.29
CA GLU A 80 15.10 13.33 9.61
C GLU A 80 13.69 12.92 10.05
N LYS A 81 13.15 13.64 11.04
CA LYS A 81 11.71 13.58 11.37
C LYS A 81 11.07 14.88 10.86
N VAL A 82 10.13 14.74 9.96
CA VAL A 82 9.39 15.83 9.36
C VAL A 82 7.90 15.65 9.60
N ILE A 83 7.16 16.73 9.81
CA ILE A 83 5.70 16.73 9.74
C ILE A 83 5.28 17.52 8.50
N ILE A 84 4.28 16.99 7.76
CA ILE A 84 3.78 17.57 6.51
C ILE A 84 2.27 17.75 6.68
N GLU A 85 1.76 18.93 6.35
CA GLU A 85 0.32 19.14 6.30
C GLU A 85 -0.24 18.59 4.98
N VAL A 86 -1.09 17.57 5.09
CA VAL A 86 -1.64 16.84 3.94
C VAL A 86 -3.07 17.25 3.59
N GLU A 87 -3.81 17.75 4.56
CA GLU A 87 -5.07 18.49 4.46
C GLU A 87 -5.07 19.61 5.47
N GLU A 88 -6.00 20.54 5.40
CA GLU A 88 -6.13 21.60 6.40
C GLU A 88 -6.20 21.01 7.81
N ASP A 89 -5.27 21.38 8.67
CA ASP A 89 -5.10 20.90 10.06
C ASP A 89 -4.81 19.39 10.21
N VAL A 90 -4.53 18.66 9.12
CA VAL A 90 -4.16 17.25 9.18
C VAL A 90 -2.68 17.05 8.86
N TRP A 91 -1.92 16.63 9.86
CA TRP A 91 -0.47 16.49 9.77
C TRP A 91 -0.05 15.02 9.65
N MET A 92 0.97 14.80 8.83
CA MET A 92 1.58 13.49 8.59
C MET A 92 3.03 13.49 9.04
N PRO A 93 3.38 12.81 10.14
CA PRO A 93 4.77 12.57 10.51
C PRO A 93 5.44 11.59 9.54
N VAL A 94 6.67 11.93 9.13
CA VAL A 94 7.49 11.14 8.20
C VAL A 94 8.89 11.01 8.76
N TYR A 95 9.49 9.82 8.75
CA TYR A 95 10.92 9.66 8.82
C TYR A 95 11.50 9.63 7.41
N ILE A 96 12.52 10.46 7.16
CA ILE A 96 13.27 10.47 5.91
C ILE A 96 14.64 9.86 6.21
N LEU A 97 14.94 8.75 5.55
CA LEU A 97 16.21 8.06 5.66
C LEU A 97 17.07 8.43 4.46
N ILE A 98 18.13 9.18 4.69
CA ILE A 98 19.02 9.72 3.66
C ILE A 98 20.36 8.98 3.78
N PRO A 99 20.72 8.10 2.84
CA PRO A 99 22.00 7.43 2.85
C PRO A 99 23.14 8.44 2.65
N GLU A 100 24.35 8.13 3.17
CA GLU A 100 25.54 8.96 2.98
C GLU A 100 25.83 9.21 1.50
N LYS A 101 25.62 8.17 0.68
CA LYS A 101 25.71 8.25 -0.78
C LYS A 101 24.38 7.83 -1.41
N VAL A 102 23.70 8.77 -2.04
CA VAL A 102 22.47 8.53 -2.81
C VAL A 102 22.84 7.99 -4.19
N ASN A 103 22.12 6.96 -4.66
CA ASN A 103 22.30 6.41 -5.99
C ASN A 103 21.99 7.44 -7.08
N GLU A 104 22.84 7.52 -8.09
CA GLU A 104 22.65 8.35 -9.27
C GLU A 104 21.84 7.57 -10.32
N VAL A 105 20.53 7.44 -10.06
CA VAL A 105 19.57 6.69 -10.88
C VAL A 105 18.34 7.56 -11.18
N PRO A 106 17.54 7.23 -12.22
CA PRO A 106 16.34 8.00 -12.58
C PRO A 106 15.29 8.14 -11.43
N ILE A 107 15.18 7.12 -10.57
CA ILE A 107 14.26 7.13 -9.43
C ILE A 107 15.03 6.87 -8.13
N PRO A 108 15.64 7.91 -7.52
CA PRO A 108 16.44 7.76 -6.30
C PRO A 108 15.63 7.79 -5.01
N CYS A 109 14.35 8.20 -5.07
CA CYS A 109 13.47 8.41 -3.91
C CYS A 109 12.36 7.36 -3.86
N PHE A 110 12.12 6.80 -2.67
CA PHE A 110 11.05 5.85 -2.42
C PHE A 110 10.19 6.25 -1.22
N MET A 111 8.91 6.01 -1.32
CA MET A 111 7.97 6.04 -0.19
C MET A 111 7.80 4.60 0.32
N ALA A 112 7.99 4.40 1.62
CA ALA A 112 7.87 3.10 2.28
C ALA A 112 6.64 3.13 3.21
N ALA A 113 5.51 2.69 2.70
CA ALA A 113 4.22 2.74 3.38
C ALA A 113 4.09 1.62 4.44
N PRO A 114 3.67 1.92 5.70
CA PRO A 114 3.60 0.96 6.77
C PRO A 114 2.37 0.04 6.68
N GLY A 115 2.52 -1.20 7.17
CA GLY A 115 1.43 -2.14 7.42
C GLY A 115 0.96 -2.16 8.87
N HIS A 116 -0.04 -3.02 9.17
CA HIS A 116 -0.58 -3.20 10.52
C HIS A 116 0.43 -3.88 11.46
N LEU A 117 0.25 -3.69 12.77
CA LEU A 117 1.05 -4.31 13.83
C LEU A 117 2.54 -3.93 13.85
N GLY A 118 2.91 -2.81 13.20
CA GLY A 118 4.29 -2.35 13.11
C GLY A 118 4.53 -0.96 13.71
N ALA A 119 3.56 -0.35 14.39
CA ALA A 119 3.66 1.01 14.90
C ALA A 119 4.00 2.08 13.82
N GLY A 120 3.46 1.92 12.61
CA GLY A 120 3.65 2.87 11.53
C GLY A 120 5.10 3.01 11.06
N LYS A 121 5.58 4.24 10.90
CA LYS A 121 6.94 4.55 10.43
C LYS A 121 8.07 4.00 11.30
N TYR A 122 7.78 3.67 12.57
CA TYR A 122 8.81 3.24 13.52
C TYR A 122 9.46 1.91 13.09
N SER A 123 8.66 0.91 12.73
CA SER A 123 9.20 -0.37 12.24
C SER A 123 9.83 -0.20 10.86
N VAL A 124 9.15 0.53 9.95
CA VAL A 124 9.63 0.72 8.58
C VAL A 124 11.00 1.43 8.53
N ALA A 125 11.22 2.38 9.45
CA ALA A 125 12.49 3.07 9.61
C ALA A 125 13.51 2.36 10.52
N GLY A 126 13.22 1.15 10.98
CA GLY A 126 14.18 0.31 11.74
C GLY A 126 14.42 0.73 13.18
N ARG A 127 13.44 1.31 13.91
CA ARG A 127 13.57 1.77 15.31
C ARG A 127 13.66 0.61 16.31
N ARG A 128 14.70 -0.22 16.15
CA ARG A 128 14.92 -1.45 16.97
C ARG A 128 15.21 -1.19 18.44
N GLU A 129 15.56 0.05 18.82
CA GLU A 129 15.73 0.46 20.22
C GLU A 129 14.42 0.42 21.02
N ILE A 130 13.28 0.40 20.35
CA ILE A 130 11.96 0.23 20.96
C ILE A 130 11.63 -1.27 20.95
N PRO A 131 11.54 -1.96 22.12
CA PRO A 131 11.42 -3.41 22.17
C PRO A 131 10.26 -3.98 21.36
N ALA A 132 9.04 -3.45 21.51
CA ALA A 132 7.88 -3.90 20.76
C ALA A 132 8.03 -3.73 19.23
N VAL A 133 8.72 -2.68 18.79
CA VAL A 133 9.01 -2.44 17.36
C VAL A 133 10.05 -3.43 16.86
N ARG A 134 11.08 -3.73 17.66
CA ARG A 134 12.08 -4.75 17.32
C ARG A 134 11.43 -6.10 17.08
N ASP A 135 10.54 -6.53 17.98
CA ASP A 135 9.83 -7.81 17.86
C ASP A 135 8.96 -7.86 16.60
N ALA A 136 8.29 -6.76 16.26
CA ALA A 136 7.53 -6.63 15.01
C ALA A 136 8.43 -6.69 13.78
N ILE A 137 9.61 -6.04 13.81
CA ILE A 137 10.61 -6.10 12.73
C ILE A 137 11.11 -7.53 12.55
N GLU A 138 11.47 -8.23 13.63
CA GLU A 138 11.96 -9.62 13.58
C GLU A 138 10.90 -10.59 13.04
N ARG A 139 9.65 -10.38 13.42
CA ARG A 139 8.53 -11.23 13.00
C ARG A 139 8.16 -11.05 11.53
N PHE A 140 8.14 -9.82 11.04
CA PHE A 140 7.56 -9.48 9.72
C PHE A 140 8.58 -8.92 8.73
N HIS A 141 9.83 -8.70 9.14
CA HIS A 141 10.87 -7.98 8.40
C HIS A 141 10.41 -6.56 7.99
N TYR A 142 9.80 -5.85 8.96
CA TYR A 142 9.16 -4.56 8.69
C TYR A 142 10.12 -3.42 8.38
N ASP A 143 11.43 -3.55 8.58
CA ASP A 143 12.41 -2.49 8.38
C ASP A 143 12.81 -2.27 6.90
N TYR A 144 11.89 -2.57 5.98
CA TYR A 144 12.14 -2.44 4.54
C TYR A 144 12.47 -1.01 4.09
N GLY A 145 12.01 0.02 4.79
CA GLY A 145 12.42 1.40 4.53
C GLY A 145 13.90 1.63 4.85
N LEU A 146 14.39 1.09 5.97
CA LEU A 146 15.81 1.11 6.31
C LEU A 146 16.64 0.27 5.33
N GLN A 147 16.13 -0.90 4.89
CA GLN A 147 16.80 -1.72 3.88
C GLN A 147 16.93 -0.98 2.55
N MET A 148 15.92 -0.22 2.12
CA MET A 148 15.99 0.65 0.94
C MET A 148 17.07 1.73 1.09
N ALA A 149 17.15 2.38 2.26
CA ALA A 149 18.19 3.38 2.52
C ALA A 149 19.61 2.76 2.50
N LYS A 150 19.79 1.53 3.03
CA LYS A 150 21.04 0.78 2.94
C LYS A 150 21.43 0.40 1.50
N LEU A 151 20.45 0.29 0.61
CA LEU A 151 20.66 0.11 -0.83
C LEU A 151 20.96 1.43 -1.58
N GLY A 152 21.05 2.57 -0.88
CA GLY A 152 21.40 3.87 -1.46
C GLY A 152 20.21 4.70 -1.97
N TYR A 153 18.98 4.36 -1.58
CA TYR A 153 17.79 5.12 -1.95
C TYR A 153 17.34 6.02 -0.81
N VAL A 154 16.98 7.27 -1.10
CA VAL A 154 16.33 8.14 -0.12
C VAL A 154 14.93 7.59 0.15
N THR A 155 14.65 7.28 1.41
CA THR A 155 13.40 6.57 1.75
C THR A 155 12.55 7.37 2.72
N PHE A 156 11.33 7.66 2.31
CA PHE A 156 10.31 8.38 3.07
C PHE A 156 9.38 7.36 3.73
N CYS A 157 9.41 7.29 5.05
CA CYS A 157 8.60 6.38 5.86
C CYS A 157 7.49 7.20 6.55
N PRO A 158 6.29 7.34 5.96
CA PRO A 158 5.19 8.09 6.58
C PRO A 158 4.47 7.28 7.65
N ASP A 159 3.76 7.96 8.56
CA ASP A 159 2.64 7.35 9.26
C ASP A 159 1.37 7.52 8.42
N CYS A 160 0.70 6.45 8.09
CA CYS A 160 -0.65 6.54 7.53
C CYS A 160 -1.69 6.83 8.63
N ARG A 161 -2.89 7.24 8.24
CA ARG A 161 -3.95 7.61 9.19
C ARG A 161 -4.33 6.42 10.08
N GLY A 162 -4.34 6.67 11.37
CA GLY A 162 -4.59 5.66 12.39
C GLY A 162 -3.36 4.83 12.80
N PHE A 163 -2.16 5.13 12.29
CA PHE A 163 -0.93 4.40 12.63
C PHE A 163 0.10 5.30 13.32
N GLY A 164 1.01 4.71 14.06
CA GLY A 164 2.13 5.41 14.68
C GLY A 164 1.69 6.63 15.50
N GLU A 165 2.20 7.81 15.16
CA GLU A 165 1.83 9.08 15.81
C GLU A 165 0.46 9.63 15.34
N ARG A 166 -0.17 9.01 14.35
CA ARG A 166 -1.51 9.38 13.85
C ARG A 166 -2.63 8.49 14.38
N ARG A 167 -2.37 7.68 15.42
CA ARG A 167 -3.41 6.96 16.15
C ARG A 167 -4.29 7.94 16.91
N GLU A 168 -5.58 7.67 16.95
CA GLU A 168 -6.54 8.56 17.60
C GLU A 168 -6.28 8.66 19.11
N ALA A 169 -6.04 9.89 19.60
CA ALA A 169 -5.66 10.14 20.99
C ALA A 169 -6.70 9.64 22.00
N ALA A 170 -7.98 9.69 21.65
CA ALA A 170 -9.08 9.19 22.49
C ALA A 170 -9.06 7.67 22.70
N LEU A 171 -8.31 6.92 21.87
CA LEU A 171 -8.18 5.46 21.91
C LEU A 171 -6.80 5.01 22.40
N GLN A 172 -5.95 5.94 22.85
CA GLN A 172 -4.60 5.62 23.33
C GLN A 172 -4.63 4.85 24.64
N GLN A 173 -3.77 3.85 24.71
CA GLN A 173 -3.47 3.10 25.93
C GLN A 173 -1.96 2.98 26.05
N ASP A 174 -1.42 3.07 27.26
CA ASP A 174 0.01 2.95 27.53
C ASP A 174 0.42 1.47 27.63
N THR A 175 0.33 0.76 26.51
CA THR A 175 0.76 -0.63 26.37
C THR A 175 1.47 -0.83 25.05
N GLU A 176 2.42 -1.77 24.98
CA GLU A 176 3.12 -2.14 23.76
C GLU A 176 2.15 -2.58 22.66
N ASN A 177 1.14 -3.36 23.01
CA ASN A 177 0.13 -3.83 22.07
C ASN A 177 -0.66 -2.66 21.47
N ALA A 178 -1.08 -1.67 22.27
CA ALA A 178 -1.75 -0.47 21.78
C ALA A 178 -0.82 0.38 20.90
N PHE A 179 0.47 0.41 21.18
CA PHE A 179 1.46 1.11 20.37
C PHE A 179 1.64 0.47 18.98
N LEU A 180 1.67 -0.87 18.91
CA LEU A 180 1.79 -1.59 17.64
C LEU A 180 0.52 -1.56 16.79
N ASN A 181 -0.64 -1.49 17.42
CA ASN A 181 -1.93 -1.50 16.76
C ASN A 181 -2.26 -0.16 16.08
N SER A 182 -3.32 -0.18 15.28
CA SER A 182 -3.84 0.99 14.57
C SER A 182 -5.25 1.33 15.03
N THR A 183 -5.68 2.56 14.77
CA THR A 183 -7.06 3.04 14.98
C THR A 183 -7.83 3.21 13.65
N CYS A 184 -7.26 2.74 12.54
CA CYS A 184 -7.84 2.88 11.21
C CYS A 184 -9.21 2.18 11.05
N PHE A 185 -9.46 1.11 11.83
CA PHE A 185 -10.79 0.48 11.91
C PHE A 185 -11.87 1.48 12.32
N HIS A 186 -11.60 2.30 13.34
CA HIS A 186 -12.54 3.30 13.83
C HIS A 186 -12.69 4.47 12.85
N LEU A 187 -11.57 4.89 12.23
CA LEU A 187 -11.59 5.93 11.20
C LEU A 187 -12.43 5.53 9.99
N ALA A 188 -12.38 4.27 9.56
CA ALA A 188 -13.20 3.78 8.46
C ALA A 188 -14.70 4.02 8.74
N HIS A 189 -15.16 3.70 9.95
CA HIS A 189 -16.56 3.90 10.34
C HIS A 189 -16.99 5.37 10.40
N MET A 190 -16.06 6.28 10.65
CA MET A 190 -16.33 7.73 10.63
C MET A 190 -16.29 8.29 9.21
N ALA A 191 -15.42 7.76 8.35
CA ALA A 191 -15.15 8.27 7.01
C ALA A 191 -16.21 7.83 5.99
N GLU A 192 -16.63 6.56 6.02
CA GLU A 192 -17.56 6.00 5.05
C GLU A 192 -18.90 6.75 4.94
N PRO A 193 -19.55 7.18 6.05
CA PRO A 193 -20.76 8.01 5.97
C PRO A 193 -20.55 9.38 5.33
N LEU A 194 -19.30 9.86 5.25
CA LEU A 194 -18.92 11.12 4.60
C LEU A 194 -18.50 10.92 3.14
N GLY A 195 -18.61 9.69 2.61
CA GLY A 195 -18.13 9.36 1.27
C GLY A 195 -16.61 9.36 1.15
N GLN A 196 -15.89 9.13 2.24
CA GLN A 196 -14.45 8.96 2.30
C GLN A 196 -14.09 7.53 2.70
N THR A 197 -12.90 7.07 2.38
CA THR A 197 -12.39 5.77 2.85
C THR A 197 -10.98 5.93 3.40
N VAL A 198 -10.55 5.02 4.27
CA VAL A 198 -9.15 5.02 4.75
C VAL A 198 -8.17 4.82 3.59
N ILE A 199 -8.53 4.00 2.60
CA ILE A 199 -7.76 3.85 1.35
C ILE A 199 -7.60 5.20 0.64
N GLY A 200 -8.68 5.97 0.46
CA GLY A 200 -8.64 7.29 -0.17
C GLY A 200 -7.79 8.28 0.62
N MET A 201 -7.94 8.29 1.94
CA MET A 201 -7.12 9.13 2.83
C MET A 201 -5.62 8.79 2.73
N CYS A 202 -5.25 7.50 2.75
CA CYS A 202 -3.85 7.08 2.60
C CYS A 202 -3.30 7.38 1.20
N THR A 203 -4.12 7.19 0.17
CA THR A 203 -3.75 7.52 -1.21
C THR A 203 -3.47 9.02 -1.35
N TRP A 204 -4.35 9.87 -0.83
CA TRP A 204 -4.17 11.32 -0.77
C TRP A 204 -2.89 11.70 -0.04
N ASP A 205 -2.65 11.15 1.14
CA ASP A 205 -1.46 11.42 1.94
C ASP A 205 -0.17 11.11 1.17
N LEU A 206 -0.12 9.97 0.43
CA LEU A 206 1.02 9.62 -0.42
C LEU A 206 1.17 10.56 -1.62
N MET A 207 0.07 11.03 -2.24
CA MET A 207 0.12 12.05 -3.29
C MET A 207 0.72 13.37 -2.75
N ARG A 208 0.32 13.79 -1.55
CA ARG A 208 0.89 14.96 -0.87
C ARG A 208 2.36 14.77 -0.49
N LEU A 209 2.76 13.53 -0.14
CA LEU A 209 4.17 13.21 0.09
C LEU A 209 5.00 13.35 -1.18
N ILE A 210 4.48 12.96 -2.34
CA ILE A 210 5.15 13.18 -3.63
C ILE A 210 5.31 14.69 -3.89
N ASP A 211 4.27 15.50 -3.63
CA ASP A 211 4.36 16.97 -3.75
C ASP A 211 5.51 17.52 -2.88
N TYR A 212 5.64 17.04 -1.65
CA TYR A 212 6.72 17.44 -0.74
C TYR A 212 8.10 17.00 -1.26
N ILE A 213 8.25 15.75 -1.72
CA ILE A 213 9.51 15.24 -2.28
C ILE A 213 9.97 16.11 -3.45
N GLN A 214 9.05 16.44 -4.35
CA GLN A 214 9.34 17.26 -5.53
C GLN A 214 9.64 18.72 -5.17
N ALA A 215 8.86 19.31 -4.24
CA ALA A 215 9.07 20.68 -3.77
C ALA A 215 10.39 20.87 -3.01
N ARG A 216 10.86 19.85 -2.30
CA ARG A 216 12.13 19.85 -1.61
C ARG A 216 13.33 20.03 -2.56
N GLY A 217 13.25 19.45 -3.77
CA GLY A 217 14.19 19.68 -4.87
C GLY A 217 15.63 19.20 -4.65
N GLU A 218 15.92 18.51 -3.53
CA GLU A 218 17.26 18.01 -3.20
C GLU A 218 17.67 16.84 -4.11
N TRP A 219 16.69 16.05 -4.51
CA TRP A 219 16.87 14.88 -5.40
C TRP A 219 16.08 15.11 -6.68
N LYS A 220 16.79 15.09 -7.80
CA LYS A 220 16.17 15.25 -9.12
C LYS A 220 15.38 14.00 -9.47
N CYS A 221 14.11 13.95 -9.09
CA CYS A 221 13.20 12.87 -9.44
C CYS A 221 11.85 13.40 -9.93
N GLU A 222 11.54 13.14 -11.20
CA GLU A 222 10.20 13.40 -11.75
C GLU A 222 9.20 12.35 -11.24
N LYS A 223 9.70 11.14 -11.00
CA LYS A 223 8.94 10.02 -10.47
C LYS A 223 9.57 9.48 -9.18
N VAL A 224 8.77 8.86 -8.36
CA VAL A 224 9.18 8.22 -7.11
C VAL A 224 8.83 6.74 -7.14
N GLY A 225 9.55 5.94 -6.35
CA GLY A 225 9.15 4.57 -6.07
C GLY A 225 8.18 4.53 -4.87
N CYS A 226 7.37 3.48 -4.81
CA CYS A 226 6.54 3.18 -3.65
C CYS A 226 6.65 1.71 -3.30
N LEU A 227 6.83 1.41 -2.02
CA LEU A 227 6.85 0.03 -1.52
C LEU A 227 6.07 -0.10 -0.23
N GLY A 228 5.57 -1.30 0.01
CA GLY A 228 4.93 -1.61 1.27
C GLY A 228 4.54 -3.07 1.39
N PHE A 229 4.40 -3.50 2.64
CA PHE A 229 4.00 -4.85 3.01
C PHE A 229 2.64 -4.83 3.71
N SER A 230 1.77 -5.84 3.44
CA SER A 230 0.46 -5.95 4.07
C SER A 230 -0.40 -4.69 3.83
N GLY A 231 -0.86 -4.00 4.86
CA GLY A 231 -1.51 -2.69 4.72
C GLY A 231 -0.68 -1.65 3.98
N GLY A 232 0.66 -1.74 4.02
CA GLY A 232 1.56 -0.94 3.19
C GLY A 232 1.50 -1.33 1.71
N GLY A 233 1.33 -2.62 1.43
CA GLY A 233 1.08 -3.13 0.07
C GLY A 233 -0.25 -2.61 -0.49
N MET A 234 -1.30 -2.54 0.34
CA MET A 234 -2.56 -1.88 -0.01
C MET A 234 -2.33 -0.43 -0.44
N GLN A 235 -1.63 0.35 0.38
CA GLN A 235 -1.34 1.76 0.09
C GLN A 235 -0.53 1.91 -1.21
N THR A 236 0.47 1.04 -1.43
CA THR A 236 1.28 1.03 -2.66
C THR A 236 0.45 0.73 -3.90
N LEU A 237 -0.44 -0.26 -3.83
CA LEU A 237 -1.37 -0.62 -4.90
C LEU A 237 -2.22 0.58 -5.32
N TRP A 238 -2.89 1.21 -4.36
CA TRP A 238 -3.81 2.29 -4.63
C TRP A 238 -3.10 3.59 -5.05
N ALA A 239 -1.98 3.93 -4.42
CA ALA A 239 -1.20 5.09 -4.81
C ALA A 239 -0.66 4.95 -6.24
N GLY A 240 -0.12 3.78 -6.61
CA GLY A 240 0.36 3.50 -7.97
C GLY A 240 -0.75 3.55 -9.03
N ALA A 241 -1.98 3.15 -8.66
CA ALA A 241 -3.12 3.25 -9.56
C ALA A 241 -3.62 4.70 -9.75
N MET A 242 -3.52 5.54 -8.70
CA MET A 242 -4.09 6.89 -8.69
C MET A 242 -3.11 7.99 -9.09
N ASP A 243 -1.80 7.82 -8.92
CA ASP A 243 -0.80 8.86 -9.21
C ASP A 243 0.29 8.35 -10.19
N ASP A 244 0.31 8.92 -11.37
CA ASP A 244 1.24 8.55 -12.46
C ASP A 244 2.70 8.97 -12.18
N ARG A 245 2.95 9.73 -11.11
CA ARG A 245 4.30 10.06 -10.61
C ARG A 245 4.94 8.90 -9.87
N ILE A 246 4.18 7.85 -9.54
CA ILE A 246 4.77 6.61 -9.01
C ILE A 246 5.30 5.81 -10.19
N GLY A 247 6.63 5.71 -10.26
CA GLY A 247 7.33 5.06 -11.37
C GLY A 247 7.75 3.62 -11.09
N ILE A 248 7.83 3.20 -9.83
CA ILE A 248 8.16 1.81 -9.43
C ILE A 248 7.25 1.44 -8.27
N SER A 249 6.63 0.25 -8.31
CA SER A 249 5.84 -0.28 -7.20
C SER A 249 6.35 -1.63 -6.72
N ILE A 250 6.46 -1.79 -5.38
CA ILE A 250 6.77 -3.05 -4.72
C ILE A 250 5.63 -3.37 -3.75
N ILE A 251 4.78 -4.32 -4.12
CA ILE A 251 3.59 -4.72 -3.37
C ILE A 251 3.85 -6.09 -2.76
N SER A 252 4.03 -6.14 -1.44
CA SER A 252 4.29 -7.37 -0.71
C SER A 252 3.11 -7.75 0.18
N GLY A 253 2.71 -9.03 0.15
CA GLY A 253 1.68 -9.60 1.01
C GLY A 253 0.29 -8.95 0.90
N TYR A 254 -0.08 -8.42 -0.29
CA TYR A 254 -1.40 -7.80 -0.48
C TYR A 254 -2.02 -8.04 -1.88
N MET A 255 -1.30 -8.60 -2.85
CA MET A 255 -1.86 -8.84 -4.19
C MET A 255 -2.63 -10.16 -4.22
N TYR A 256 -3.93 -10.11 -3.94
CA TYR A 256 -4.85 -11.26 -3.96
C TYR A 256 -6.28 -10.80 -4.28
N GLY A 257 -7.10 -11.63 -4.92
CA GLY A 257 -8.47 -11.25 -5.30
C GLY A 257 -9.37 -10.99 -4.10
N TYR A 258 -10.13 -9.89 -4.14
CA TYR A 258 -11.05 -9.48 -3.07
C TYR A 258 -12.06 -10.56 -2.68
N ARG A 259 -12.61 -11.26 -3.68
CA ARG A 259 -13.70 -12.22 -3.45
C ARG A 259 -13.29 -13.39 -2.58
N ASP A 260 -12.10 -13.94 -2.78
CA ASP A 260 -11.61 -15.12 -2.06
C ASP A 260 -10.96 -14.80 -0.73
N SER A 261 -10.53 -13.55 -0.55
CA SER A 261 -9.81 -13.09 0.64
C SER A 261 -10.65 -12.18 1.55
N LEU A 262 -10.96 -10.96 1.10
CA LEU A 262 -11.58 -9.92 1.91
C LEU A 262 -13.12 -10.00 1.92
N LEU A 263 -13.77 -10.48 0.85
CA LEU A 263 -15.24 -10.53 0.76
C LEU A 263 -15.82 -11.84 1.29
N THR A 264 -15.23 -12.36 2.33
CA THR A 264 -15.65 -13.55 3.09
C THR A 264 -16.04 -13.17 4.51
N LEU A 265 -16.53 -14.12 5.30
CA LEU A 265 -16.75 -13.92 6.73
C LEU A 265 -15.42 -13.98 7.46
N ASN A 266 -14.77 -12.84 7.62
CA ASN A 266 -13.43 -12.71 8.20
C ASN A 266 -13.35 -11.54 9.20
N GLY A 267 -12.19 -11.39 9.87
CA GLY A 267 -11.91 -10.34 10.83
C GLY A 267 -10.97 -9.24 10.32
N ASN A 268 -10.83 -9.07 8.99
CA ASN A 268 -9.95 -8.04 8.44
C ASN A 268 -10.40 -6.63 8.84
N CYS A 269 -9.44 -5.71 8.94
CA CYS A 269 -9.70 -4.33 9.29
C CYS A 269 -10.60 -3.64 8.25
N SER A 270 -11.56 -2.83 8.72
CA SER A 270 -12.47 -2.05 7.86
C SER A 270 -11.73 -1.13 6.89
N CYS A 271 -10.47 -0.76 7.17
CA CYS A 271 -9.66 0.05 6.26
C CYS A 271 -9.40 -0.60 4.89
N ASN A 272 -9.64 -1.90 4.73
CA ASN A 272 -9.50 -2.61 3.46
C ASN A 272 -10.73 -2.51 2.55
N TYR A 273 -11.83 -1.96 3.05
CA TYR A 273 -13.10 -2.00 2.34
C TYR A 273 -13.46 -0.64 1.74
N VAL A 274 -13.90 -0.68 0.48
CA VAL A 274 -14.42 0.46 -0.26
C VAL A 274 -15.83 0.10 -0.71
N PRO A 275 -16.86 0.82 -0.23
CA PRO A 275 -18.24 0.56 -0.63
C PRO A 275 -18.42 0.58 -2.15
N GLY A 276 -19.00 -0.49 -2.71
CA GLY A 276 -19.25 -0.60 -4.14
C GLY A 276 -18.08 -1.06 -5.01
N LEU A 277 -16.85 -1.14 -4.49
CA LEU A 277 -15.64 -1.46 -5.26
C LEU A 277 -15.77 -2.74 -6.08
N TRP A 278 -16.25 -3.84 -5.46
CA TRP A 278 -16.38 -5.13 -6.13
C TRP A 278 -17.27 -5.10 -7.38
N MET A 279 -18.21 -4.18 -7.46
CA MET A 279 -19.05 -4.04 -8.66
C MET A 279 -18.24 -3.57 -9.87
N HIS A 280 -17.09 -2.96 -9.68
CA HIS A 280 -16.25 -2.35 -10.73
C HIS A 280 -14.98 -3.14 -10.99
N ALA A 281 -14.19 -3.47 -9.97
CA ALA A 281 -12.83 -3.96 -10.12
C ALA A 281 -12.43 -4.97 -9.03
N ASP A 282 -11.42 -5.79 -9.35
CA ASP A 282 -10.63 -6.58 -8.41
C ASP A 282 -9.21 -6.00 -8.29
N MET A 283 -8.37 -6.52 -7.40
CA MET A 283 -7.01 -6.00 -7.18
C MET A 283 -6.15 -6.01 -8.45
N GLY A 284 -6.25 -7.06 -9.27
CA GLY A 284 -5.54 -7.11 -10.55
C GLY A 284 -5.94 -6.02 -11.53
N ASP A 285 -7.22 -5.62 -11.54
CA ASP A 285 -7.70 -4.50 -12.36
C ASP A 285 -7.12 -3.17 -11.88
N ILE A 286 -7.08 -2.97 -10.56
CA ILE A 286 -6.51 -1.76 -9.95
C ILE A 286 -5.01 -1.67 -10.26
N ALA A 287 -4.28 -2.78 -10.09
CA ALA A 287 -2.84 -2.84 -10.38
C ALA A 287 -2.53 -2.64 -11.88
N ALA A 288 -3.41 -3.10 -12.76
CA ALA A 288 -3.25 -2.91 -14.20
C ALA A 288 -3.28 -1.43 -14.64
N LEU A 289 -3.86 -0.54 -13.83
CA LEU A 289 -3.82 0.92 -14.07
C LEU A 289 -2.40 1.51 -13.95
N HIS A 290 -1.48 0.82 -13.30
CA HIS A 290 -0.12 1.30 -13.05
C HIS A 290 0.79 1.19 -14.29
N ALA A 291 0.38 0.43 -15.33
CA ALA A 291 1.20 0.37 -16.55
C ALA A 291 1.43 1.78 -17.13
N PRO A 292 2.66 2.09 -17.57
CA PRO A 292 3.76 1.18 -17.93
C PRO A 292 4.83 0.97 -16.85
N ALA A 293 4.63 1.38 -15.60
CA ALA A 293 5.66 1.37 -14.57
C ALA A 293 6.03 -0.07 -14.14
N PRO A 294 7.31 -0.37 -13.87
CA PRO A 294 7.72 -1.66 -13.32
C PRO A 294 7.06 -1.96 -11.97
N MET A 295 6.67 -3.22 -11.77
CA MET A 295 5.99 -3.67 -10.56
C MET A 295 6.57 -5.01 -10.08
N LEU A 296 6.94 -5.06 -8.80
CA LEU A 296 7.22 -6.30 -8.08
C LEU A 296 6.02 -6.67 -7.22
N ILE A 297 5.55 -7.90 -7.37
CA ILE A 297 4.59 -8.51 -6.47
C ILE A 297 5.32 -9.60 -5.70
N GLN A 298 5.35 -9.48 -4.37
CA GLN A 298 5.93 -10.48 -3.50
C GLN A 298 4.83 -11.20 -2.73
N SER A 299 4.88 -12.52 -2.74
CA SER A 299 3.90 -13.40 -2.08
C SER A 299 4.61 -14.48 -1.28
N CYS A 300 4.03 -14.88 -0.16
CA CYS A 300 4.43 -16.06 0.59
C CYS A 300 3.50 -17.24 0.30
N ARG A 301 4.06 -18.46 0.26
CA ARG A 301 3.28 -19.66 -0.15
C ARG A 301 2.19 -20.02 0.85
N GLU A 302 2.45 -19.79 2.14
CA GLU A 302 1.62 -20.14 3.27
C GLU A 302 0.96 -18.88 3.89
N ASP A 303 0.76 -17.81 3.09
CA ASP A 303 0.10 -16.59 3.56
C ASP A 303 -1.43 -16.79 3.62
N ASP A 304 -1.96 -16.92 4.83
CA ASP A 304 -3.39 -17.13 5.09
C ASP A 304 -4.26 -15.94 4.63
N LEU A 305 -3.68 -14.76 4.47
CA LEU A 305 -4.41 -13.57 4.00
C LEU A 305 -4.72 -13.63 2.50
N ALA A 306 -4.04 -14.49 1.75
CA ALA A 306 -4.30 -14.69 0.31
C ALA A 306 -5.65 -15.36 0.01
N GLY A 307 -6.41 -15.73 1.04
CA GLY A 307 -7.73 -16.36 0.92
C GLY A 307 -7.68 -17.88 0.85
N HIS A 308 -8.84 -18.49 0.60
CA HIS A 308 -8.98 -19.95 0.61
C HIS A 308 -8.11 -20.64 -0.46
N SER A 309 -7.99 -20.04 -1.64
CA SER A 309 -7.18 -20.57 -2.75
C SER A 309 -5.69 -20.23 -2.64
N GLY A 310 -5.28 -19.47 -1.61
CA GLY A 310 -3.88 -19.14 -1.33
C GLY A 310 -3.19 -18.51 -2.54
N LEU A 311 -2.01 -19.03 -2.91
CA LEU A 311 -1.21 -18.51 -4.02
C LEU A 311 -1.95 -18.52 -5.38
N GLN A 312 -2.92 -19.43 -5.59
CA GLN A 312 -3.71 -19.44 -6.82
C GLN A 312 -4.52 -18.16 -6.97
N ASN A 313 -5.08 -17.62 -5.88
CA ASN A 313 -5.77 -16.33 -5.88
C ASN A 313 -4.84 -15.17 -6.32
N VAL A 314 -3.57 -15.21 -5.94
CA VAL A 314 -2.54 -14.26 -6.41
C VAL A 314 -2.27 -14.41 -7.91
N ILE A 315 -2.11 -15.65 -8.39
CA ILE A 315 -1.83 -15.95 -9.80
C ILE A 315 -2.96 -15.44 -10.71
N GLU A 316 -4.21 -15.55 -10.29
CA GLU A 316 -5.36 -15.01 -11.03
C GLU A 316 -5.30 -13.47 -11.17
N GLN A 317 -4.88 -12.76 -10.14
CA GLN A 317 -4.69 -11.32 -10.21
C GLN A 317 -3.50 -10.93 -11.11
N LEU A 318 -2.41 -11.70 -11.04
CA LEU A 318 -1.25 -11.50 -11.89
C LEU A 318 -1.57 -11.66 -13.37
N GLU A 319 -2.44 -12.60 -13.75
CA GLU A 319 -2.80 -12.77 -15.15
C GLU A 319 -3.57 -11.56 -15.69
N ILE A 320 -4.41 -10.91 -14.87
CA ILE A 320 -5.07 -9.65 -15.25
C ILE A 320 -4.03 -8.57 -15.51
N ILE A 321 -3.07 -8.40 -14.60
CA ILE A 321 -2.01 -7.40 -14.70
C ILE A 321 -1.16 -7.66 -15.95
N ARG A 322 -0.67 -8.90 -16.10
CA ARG A 322 0.17 -9.30 -17.24
C ARG A 322 -0.54 -9.10 -18.57
N SER A 323 -1.84 -9.37 -18.64
CA SER A 323 -2.62 -9.14 -19.85
C SER A 323 -2.64 -7.67 -20.26
N ALA A 324 -2.77 -6.75 -19.31
CA ALA A 324 -2.71 -5.31 -19.56
C ALA A 324 -1.30 -4.84 -20.02
N TYR A 325 -0.24 -5.38 -19.39
CA TYR A 325 1.14 -5.06 -19.76
C TYR A 325 1.54 -5.71 -21.09
N ARG A 326 1.16 -6.96 -21.35
CA ARG A 326 1.39 -7.66 -22.61
C ARG A 326 0.78 -6.94 -23.79
N LEU A 327 -0.43 -6.39 -23.63
CA LEU A 327 -1.09 -5.57 -24.66
C LEU A 327 -0.24 -4.36 -25.07
N GLN A 328 0.59 -3.86 -24.20
CA GLN A 328 1.49 -2.74 -24.44
C GLN A 328 2.92 -3.18 -24.87
N GLY A 329 3.23 -4.48 -24.80
CA GLY A 329 4.55 -5.04 -25.05
C GLY A 329 5.52 -4.88 -23.85
N LEU A 330 5.00 -4.83 -22.63
CA LEU A 330 5.73 -4.48 -21.41
C LEU A 330 5.62 -5.57 -20.32
N GLU A 331 5.34 -6.82 -20.68
CA GLU A 331 5.09 -7.90 -19.71
C GLU A 331 6.32 -8.19 -18.83
N ASP A 332 7.52 -7.96 -19.33
CA ASP A 332 8.80 -8.08 -18.63
C ASP A 332 8.95 -7.13 -17.43
N ARG A 333 8.14 -6.07 -17.36
CA ARG A 333 8.11 -5.13 -16.24
C ARG A 333 7.40 -5.66 -15.00
N ILE A 334 6.74 -6.82 -15.09
CA ILE A 334 6.03 -7.45 -13.98
C ILE A 334 6.83 -8.63 -13.44
N VAL A 335 7.32 -8.47 -12.21
CA VAL A 335 8.05 -9.53 -11.50
C VAL A 335 7.17 -10.09 -10.38
N HIS A 336 7.08 -11.42 -10.28
CA HIS A 336 6.45 -12.11 -9.16
C HIS A 336 7.51 -12.89 -8.39
N ASP A 337 7.77 -12.48 -7.16
CA ASP A 337 8.68 -13.14 -6.22
C ASP A 337 7.86 -13.97 -5.23
N VAL A 338 8.03 -15.29 -5.25
CA VAL A 338 7.31 -16.22 -4.39
C VAL A 338 8.26 -16.83 -3.37
N ARG A 339 7.98 -16.58 -2.08
CA ARG A 339 8.82 -17.04 -0.97
C ARG A 339 8.11 -18.11 -0.14
N PRO A 340 8.86 -18.98 0.54
CA PRO A 340 8.30 -19.88 1.54
C PRO A 340 7.83 -19.13 2.79
N GLY A 341 7.01 -19.78 3.59
CA GLY A 341 6.53 -19.25 4.87
C GLY A 341 5.24 -18.45 4.79
N GLY A 342 4.83 -17.94 5.95
CA GLY A 342 3.60 -17.17 6.13
C GLY A 342 3.78 -15.69 5.84
N HIS A 343 2.84 -14.88 6.33
CA HIS A 343 2.75 -13.45 6.08
C HIS A 343 3.96 -12.66 6.59
N CYS A 344 4.98 -12.41 5.76
CA CYS A 344 6.14 -11.57 6.06
C CYS A 344 6.75 -10.93 4.79
N PHE A 345 7.54 -9.89 4.98
CA PHE A 345 8.31 -9.25 3.92
C PHE A 345 9.65 -9.99 3.70
N HIS A 346 10.14 -10.04 2.47
CA HIS A 346 11.43 -10.66 2.13
C HIS A 346 12.31 -9.65 1.39
N PRO A 347 13.30 -9.03 2.06
CA PRO A 347 14.12 -7.95 1.50
C PRO A 347 15.06 -8.41 0.36
N GLU A 348 15.31 -9.70 0.22
CA GLU A 348 16.23 -10.25 -0.79
C GLU A 348 15.76 -9.99 -2.23
N CYS A 349 14.46 -9.71 -2.43
CA CYS A 349 13.92 -9.36 -3.75
C CYS A 349 14.24 -7.93 -4.19
N LEU A 350 14.59 -7.04 -3.25
CA LEU A 350 14.72 -5.60 -3.51
C LEU A 350 15.83 -5.31 -4.53
N ALA A 351 17.07 -5.68 -4.23
CA ALA A 351 18.21 -5.32 -5.06
C ALA A 351 18.11 -5.84 -6.51
N PRO A 352 17.74 -7.12 -6.78
CA PRO A 352 17.58 -7.60 -8.15
C PRO A 352 16.47 -6.88 -8.91
N PHE A 353 15.33 -6.64 -8.26
CA PHE A 353 14.21 -5.94 -8.90
C PHE A 353 14.53 -4.49 -9.19
N LEU A 354 15.15 -3.78 -8.24
CA LEU A 354 15.51 -2.37 -8.42
C LEU A 354 16.51 -2.19 -9.56
N ALA A 355 17.51 -3.07 -9.68
CA ALA A 355 18.44 -3.07 -10.80
C ALA A 355 17.72 -3.26 -12.15
N HIS A 356 16.73 -4.15 -12.21
CA HIS A 356 15.91 -4.34 -13.41
C HIS A 356 15.03 -3.09 -13.70
N ALA A 357 14.33 -2.57 -12.70
CA ALA A 357 13.43 -1.43 -12.86
C ALA A 357 14.17 -0.14 -13.27
N GLN A 358 15.38 0.10 -12.77
CA GLN A 358 16.16 1.28 -13.15
C GLN A 358 16.58 1.22 -14.62
N LYS A 359 16.97 0.04 -15.14
CA LYS A 359 17.31 -0.15 -16.57
C LYS A 359 16.16 0.20 -17.50
N VAL A 360 14.90 -0.05 -17.10
CA VAL A 360 13.72 0.37 -17.85
C VAL A 360 13.70 1.89 -18.05
N TYR A 361 14.07 2.66 -17.03
CA TYR A 361 14.11 4.13 -17.08
C TYR A 361 15.37 4.69 -17.75
N GLU A 362 16.46 3.93 -17.81
CA GLU A 362 17.68 4.26 -18.55
C GLU A 362 17.53 3.97 -20.05
N GLY A 363 16.45 3.30 -20.47
CA GLY A 363 16.19 2.94 -21.86
C GLY A 363 17.01 1.73 -22.35
N GLU A 364 17.47 0.89 -21.42
CA GLU A 364 18.23 -0.33 -21.71
C GLU A 364 17.30 -1.57 -21.89
N LEU A 365 16.01 -1.43 -21.56
CA LEU A 365 14.97 -2.48 -21.65
C LEU A 365 13.66 -1.92 -22.22
#